data_569c8f90d24cc0bf84ea1f76f94eeb85
#
_entry.id   569c8f90d24cc0bf84ea1f76f94eeb85
#
_cell.length_a   1.000
_cell.length_b   1.000
_cell.length_c   1.000
_cell.angle_alpha   90.00
_cell.angle_beta   90.00
_cell.angle_gamma   90.00
#
_symmetry.space_group_name_H-M   'P 1'
#
loop_
_entity.id
_entity.type
_entity.pdbx_description
1 polymer ?
#
loop_
_entity_poly.entity_id
_entity_poly.type
_entity_poly.pdbx_seq_one_letter_code
_entity_poly.pdbx_strand_id
1 'polypeptide(L)'
;MADTAFEAQGESVEEVFRGATQALLESLANPATVSGGWERAIERTDADHSALLFDWLSEIVFWKDAAGVVYREAPLVLTREGNIWRLRARLIGAIVDHRTQELHADVKGVTKHLYRVNQEAGRWKALVVLDI
;
A
#
# COMPACT_ATOMS: atom_id res chain seq x y z
N MET A 1 -7.99 19.99 -7.39
CA MET A 1 -7.39 18.80 -6.77
C MET A 1 -8.35 17.63 -6.91
N ALA A 2 -7.88 16.51 -7.40
CA ALA A 2 -8.70 15.33 -7.57
C ALA A 2 -8.31 14.30 -6.50
N ASP A 3 -9.30 13.57 -6.01
CA ASP A 3 -9.09 12.48 -5.08
C ASP A 3 -9.66 11.21 -5.69
N THR A 4 -9.09 10.09 -5.32
CA THR A 4 -9.66 8.78 -5.62
C THR A 4 -9.66 7.96 -4.34
N ALA A 5 -10.54 6.98 -4.27
CA ALA A 5 -10.65 6.16 -3.08
C ALA A 5 -10.74 4.70 -3.45
N PHE A 6 -10.29 3.84 -2.55
CA PHE A 6 -10.52 2.40 -2.67
C PHE A 6 -10.91 1.82 -1.33
N GLU A 7 -11.55 0.67 -1.38
CA GLU A 7 -11.91 -0.10 -0.20
C GLU A 7 -11.27 -1.48 -0.30
N ALA A 8 -10.68 -1.93 0.80
CA ALA A 8 -10.14 -3.28 0.91
C ALA A 8 -10.92 -4.03 1.98
N GLN A 9 -11.17 -5.32 1.76
CA GLN A 9 -11.90 -6.16 2.69
C GLN A 9 -11.18 -7.48 2.88
N GLY A 10 -11.39 -8.10 4.03
CA GLY A 10 -10.82 -9.40 4.32
C GLY A 10 -11.37 -10.01 5.61
N GLU A 11 -11.04 -11.26 5.83
CA GLU A 11 -11.43 -11.96 7.05
C GLU A 11 -10.45 -11.69 8.19
N SER A 12 -9.30 -11.12 7.90
CA SER A 12 -8.28 -10.76 8.86
C SER A 12 -7.69 -9.39 8.55
N VAL A 13 -7.02 -8.80 9.53
CA VAL A 13 -6.29 -7.54 9.33
C VAL A 13 -5.20 -7.72 8.27
N GLU A 14 -4.50 -8.87 8.27
CA GLU A 14 -3.46 -9.14 7.27
C GLU A 14 -4.03 -9.15 5.85
N GLU A 15 -5.21 -9.74 5.64
CA GLU A 15 -5.84 -9.73 4.32
C GLU A 15 -6.18 -8.32 3.86
N VAL A 16 -6.64 -7.46 4.79
CA VAL A 16 -6.91 -6.06 4.47
C VAL A 16 -5.62 -5.33 4.08
N PHE A 17 -4.51 -5.59 4.80
CA PHE A 17 -3.22 -5.02 4.43
C PHE A 17 -2.80 -5.43 3.02
N ARG A 18 -2.96 -6.72 2.67
CA ARG A 18 -2.63 -7.21 1.33
C ARG A 18 -3.50 -6.57 0.26
N GLY A 19 -4.81 -6.49 0.52
CA GLY A 19 -5.74 -5.89 -0.44
C GLY A 19 -5.49 -4.40 -0.64
N ALA A 20 -5.26 -3.66 0.43
CA ALA A 20 -4.96 -2.23 0.35
C ALA A 20 -3.63 -1.97 -0.38
N THR A 21 -2.62 -2.80 -0.10
CA THR A 21 -1.33 -2.73 -0.79
C THR A 21 -1.52 -2.91 -2.29
N GLN A 22 -2.21 -3.98 -2.70
CA GLN A 22 -2.43 -4.27 -4.12
C GLN A 22 -3.20 -3.15 -4.81
N ALA A 23 -4.24 -2.63 -4.16
CA ALA A 23 -5.03 -1.53 -4.72
C ALA A 23 -4.18 -0.27 -4.93
N LEU A 24 -3.28 0.03 -4.00
CA LEU A 24 -2.38 1.17 -4.15
C LEU A 24 -1.39 0.94 -5.30
N LEU A 25 -0.79 -0.24 -5.40
CA LEU A 25 0.14 -0.53 -6.50
C LEU A 25 -0.55 -0.37 -7.85
N GLU A 26 -1.78 -0.88 -7.98
CA GLU A 26 -2.57 -0.77 -9.20
C GLU A 26 -2.99 0.67 -9.50
N SER A 27 -3.12 1.51 -8.49
CA SER A 27 -3.40 2.93 -8.69
C SER A 27 -2.24 3.67 -9.33
N LEU A 28 -1.02 3.17 -9.16
CA LEU A 28 0.20 3.79 -9.71
C LEU A 28 0.52 3.32 -11.13
N ALA A 29 0.37 2.03 -11.38
CA ALA A 29 0.68 1.40 -12.66
C ALA A 29 0.04 0.02 -12.72
N ASN A 30 -0.03 -0.57 -13.91
CA ASN A 30 -0.39 -1.97 -14.03
C ASN A 30 0.82 -2.84 -13.62
N PRO A 31 0.76 -3.55 -12.47
CA PRO A 31 1.91 -4.30 -11.95
C PRO A 31 2.44 -5.36 -12.93
N ALA A 32 1.56 -5.92 -13.77
CA ALA A 32 1.97 -6.93 -14.75
C ALA A 32 2.92 -6.37 -15.79
N THR A 33 2.98 -5.06 -15.97
CA THR A 33 3.87 -4.39 -16.92
C THR A 33 5.17 -3.91 -16.29
N VAL A 34 5.35 -4.12 -14.98
CA VAL A 34 6.53 -3.66 -14.25
C VAL A 34 7.48 -4.82 -14.02
N SER A 35 8.73 -4.66 -14.47
CA SER A 35 9.78 -5.64 -14.21
C SER A 35 10.33 -5.49 -12.79
N GLY A 36 11.30 -6.32 -12.44
CA GLY A 36 12.05 -6.17 -11.19
C GLY A 36 13.29 -5.28 -11.40
N GLY A 37 14.21 -5.36 -10.46
CA GLY A 37 15.49 -4.65 -10.53
C GLY A 37 15.68 -3.64 -9.42
N TRP A 38 14.61 -3.10 -8.87
CA TRP A 38 14.65 -2.27 -7.69
C TRP A 38 13.90 -2.98 -6.55
N GLU A 39 14.53 -3.05 -5.39
CA GLU A 39 13.93 -3.70 -4.23
C GLU A 39 14.25 -2.92 -2.96
N ARG A 40 13.34 -2.98 -2.00
CA ARG A 40 13.56 -2.41 -0.67
C ARG A 40 12.83 -3.22 0.39
N ALA A 41 13.55 -3.62 1.42
CA ALA A 41 12.95 -4.28 2.59
C ALA A 41 12.43 -3.22 3.55
N ILE A 42 11.23 -3.45 4.08
CA ILE A 42 10.56 -2.54 5.01
C ILE A 42 10.18 -3.34 6.26
N GLU A 43 10.43 -2.75 7.42
CA GLU A 43 9.94 -3.28 8.70
C GLU A 43 9.40 -2.13 9.52
N ARG A 44 8.16 -2.27 10.00
CA ARG A 44 7.51 -1.25 10.82
C ARG A 44 6.72 -1.92 11.93
N THR A 45 6.60 -1.24 13.05
CA THR A 45 5.78 -1.69 14.18
C THR A 45 4.88 -0.55 14.66
N ASP A 46 3.73 -0.92 15.20
CA ASP A 46 2.82 0.04 15.82
C ASP A 46 1.86 -0.72 16.73
N ALA A 47 1.43 -0.09 17.80
CA ALA A 47 0.37 -0.64 18.65
C ALA A 47 -1.00 -0.60 17.98
N ASP A 48 -1.19 0.31 17.05
CA ASP A 48 -2.44 0.51 16.29
C ASP A 48 -2.27 0.04 14.85
N HIS A 49 -3.00 -1.00 14.47
CA HIS A 49 -2.93 -1.53 13.10
C HIS A 49 -3.43 -0.52 12.06
N SER A 50 -4.36 0.36 12.43
CA SER A 50 -4.87 1.40 11.53
C SER A 50 -3.77 2.41 11.20
N ALA A 51 -3.01 2.84 12.20
CA ALA A 51 -1.86 3.72 12.01
C ALA A 51 -0.76 3.01 11.22
N LEU A 52 -0.51 1.74 11.50
CA LEU A 52 0.50 0.96 10.79
C LEU A 52 0.19 0.85 9.30
N LEU A 53 -1.07 0.58 8.94
CA LEU A 53 -1.48 0.52 7.54
C LEU A 53 -1.27 1.87 6.85
N PHE A 54 -1.70 2.95 7.50
CA PHE A 54 -1.54 4.29 6.94
C PHE A 54 -0.06 4.60 6.65
N ASP A 55 0.80 4.32 7.62
CA ASP A 55 2.23 4.58 7.49
C ASP A 55 2.88 3.70 6.42
N TRP A 56 2.44 2.45 6.32
CA TRP A 56 2.91 1.52 5.29
C TRP A 56 2.53 2.01 3.89
N LEU A 57 1.28 2.37 3.67
CA LEU A 57 0.83 2.89 2.37
C LEU A 57 1.54 4.19 2.02
N SER A 58 1.75 5.07 3.02
CA SER A 58 2.49 6.31 2.83
C SER A 58 3.95 6.05 2.44
N GLU A 59 4.56 5.00 2.97
CA GLU A 59 5.93 4.63 2.60
C GLU A 59 6.02 4.15 1.16
N ILE A 60 5.02 3.42 0.68
CA ILE A 60 4.95 3.03 -0.74
C ILE A 60 4.96 4.27 -1.64
N VAL A 61 4.15 5.28 -1.31
CA VAL A 61 4.11 6.54 -2.05
C VAL A 61 5.45 7.28 -1.94
N PHE A 62 6.04 7.29 -0.75
CA PHE A 62 7.33 7.94 -0.53
C PHE A 62 8.42 7.38 -1.45
N TRP A 63 8.57 6.06 -1.53
CA TRP A 63 9.62 5.45 -2.35
C TRP A 63 9.32 5.59 -3.83
N LYS A 64 8.06 5.62 -4.23
CA LYS A 64 7.69 5.95 -5.61
C LYS A 64 8.33 7.27 -6.03
N ASP A 65 8.26 8.30 -5.20
CA ASP A 65 8.82 9.61 -5.50
C ASP A 65 10.34 9.65 -5.26
N ALA A 66 10.80 9.15 -4.12
CA ALA A 66 12.21 9.23 -3.75
C ALA A 66 13.11 8.43 -4.69
N ALA A 67 12.66 7.27 -5.15
CA ALA A 67 13.42 6.40 -6.04
C ALA A 67 12.98 6.48 -7.50
N GLY A 68 11.85 7.14 -7.78
CA GLY A 68 11.31 7.22 -9.14
C GLY A 68 10.88 5.88 -9.70
N VAL A 69 10.19 5.08 -8.89
CA VAL A 69 9.81 3.70 -9.25
C VAL A 69 8.30 3.53 -9.27
N VAL A 70 7.86 2.48 -9.96
CA VAL A 70 6.55 1.85 -9.79
C VAL A 70 6.78 0.39 -9.44
N TYR A 71 5.73 -0.31 -9.05
CA TYR A 71 5.89 -1.59 -8.37
C TYR A 71 5.28 -2.75 -9.13
N ARG A 72 5.97 -3.88 -9.05
CA ARG A 72 5.50 -5.17 -9.54
C ARG A 72 4.72 -5.91 -8.45
N GLU A 73 5.24 -5.90 -7.22
CA GLU A 73 4.62 -6.54 -6.07
C GLU A 73 5.19 -5.99 -4.77
N ALA A 74 4.46 -6.20 -3.68
CA ALA A 74 4.91 -5.84 -2.34
C ALA A 74 4.45 -6.89 -1.35
N PRO A 75 5.08 -8.08 -1.35
CA PRO A 75 4.71 -9.14 -0.41
C PRO A 75 4.95 -8.70 1.02
N LEU A 76 4.04 -9.09 1.91
CA LEU A 76 4.12 -8.70 3.31
C LEU A 76 3.70 -9.83 4.24
N VAL A 77 4.22 -9.76 5.45
CA VAL A 77 3.81 -10.59 6.59
C VAL A 77 3.47 -9.64 7.72
N LEU A 78 2.28 -9.82 8.29
CA LEU A 78 1.83 -9.05 9.45
C LEU A 78 1.69 -10.00 10.63
N THR A 79 2.38 -9.70 11.72
CA THR A 79 2.32 -10.48 12.95
C THR A 79 1.92 -9.59 14.11
N ARG A 80 1.38 -10.21 15.16
CA ARG A 80 1.05 -9.51 16.39
C ARG A 80 1.77 -10.19 17.56
N GLU A 81 2.55 -9.43 18.30
CA GLU A 81 3.25 -9.87 19.47
C GLU A 81 2.77 -9.05 20.67
N GLY A 82 1.92 -9.64 21.51
CA GLY A 82 1.27 -8.90 22.59
C GLY A 82 0.38 -7.78 22.01
N ASN A 83 0.70 -6.54 22.34
CA ASN A 83 -0.05 -5.37 21.88
C ASN A 83 0.60 -4.68 20.67
N ILE A 84 1.65 -5.28 20.11
CA ILE A 84 2.41 -4.65 19.01
C ILE A 84 2.17 -5.42 17.71
N TRP A 85 1.78 -4.70 16.68
CA TRP A 85 1.72 -5.20 15.31
C TRP A 85 3.06 -4.97 14.64
N ARG A 86 3.54 -5.98 13.90
CA ARG A 86 4.79 -5.89 13.15
C ARG A 86 4.54 -6.23 11.70
N LEU A 87 4.93 -5.31 10.82
CA LEU A 87 4.89 -5.51 9.38
C LEU A 87 6.31 -5.76 8.88
N ARG A 88 6.47 -6.82 8.12
CA ARG A 88 7.68 -7.08 7.32
C ARG A 88 7.25 -7.21 5.88
N ALA A 89 7.86 -6.42 5.02
CA ALA A 89 7.48 -6.37 3.61
C ALA A 89 8.69 -6.13 2.73
N ARG A 90 8.49 -6.38 1.45
CA ARG A 90 9.49 -6.07 0.43
C ARG A 90 8.81 -5.36 -0.72
N LEU A 91 9.32 -4.19 -1.08
CA LEU A 91 8.89 -3.48 -2.28
C LEU A 91 9.74 -3.98 -3.44
N ILE A 92 9.09 -4.39 -4.52
CA ILE A 92 9.76 -4.88 -5.73
C ILE A 92 9.19 -4.13 -6.92
N GLY A 93 10.06 -3.50 -7.70
CA GLY A 93 9.63 -2.70 -8.84
C GLY A 93 10.78 -2.32 -9.75
N ALA A 94 10.56 -1.26 -10.51
CA ALA A 94 11.52 -0.77 -11.47
C ALA A 94 11.39 0.74 -11.64
N ILE A 95 12.44 1.37 -12.12
CA ILE A 95 12.42 2.80 -12.48
C ILE A 95 11.30 3.03 -13.49
N VAL A 96 10.58 4.13 -13.34
CA VAL A 96 9.49 4.52 -14.24
C VAL A 96 10.01 4.57 -15.69
N ASP A 97 9.28 3.89 -16.58
CA ASP A 97 9.57 3.88 -18.01
C ASP A 97 8.25 3.87 -18.79
N HIS A 98 7.93 5.02 -19.39
CA HIS A 98 6.69 5.20 -20.14
C HIS A 98 6.57 4.30 -21.37
N ARG A 99 7.67 3.75 -21.84
CA ARG A 99 7.69 2.93 -23.07
C ARG A 99 7.31 1.47 -22.82
N THR A 100 7.56 0.97 -21.61
CA THR A 100 7.38 -0.44 -21.29
C THR A 100 6.32 -0.69 -20.24
N GLN A 101 5.92 0.33 -19.49
CA GLN A 101 4.99 0.22 -18.37
C GLN A 101 3.66 0.91 -18.67
N GLU A 102 2.57 0.32 -18.22
CA GLU A 102 1.27 0.97 -18.22
C GLU A 102 1.14 1.78 -16.93
N LEU A 103 1.38 3.09 -17.04
CA LEU A 103 1.31 4.01 -15.91
C LEU A 103 -0.11 4.52 -15.71
N HIS A 104 -0.54 4.69 -14.49
CA HIS A 104 -1.85 5.17 -14.11
C HIS A 104 -1.76 6.56 -13.46
N ALA A 105 -2.24 6.73 -12.22
CA ALA A 105 -2.26 8.02 -11.55
C ALA A 105 -0.91 8.36 -10.92
N ASP A 106 -0.60 9.64 -10.85
CA ASP A 106 0.48 10.15 -10.01
C ASP A 106 -0.10 10.43 -8.62
N VAL A 107 0.02 9.43 -7.74
CA VAL A 107 -0.48 9.54 -6.37
C VAL A 107 0.48 10.39 -5.56
N LYS A 108 -0.01 11.52 -5.03
CA LYS A 108 0.79 12.46 -4.24
C LYS A 108 0.85 12.09 -2.77
N GLY A 109 -0.15 11.40 -2.27
CA GLY A 109 -0.19 11.01 -0.88
C GLY A 109 -1.41 10.17 -0.52
N VAL A 110 -1.34 9.58 0.67
CA VAL A 110 -2.49 8.95 1.32
C VAL A 110 -3.05 9.98 2.29
N THR A 111 -4.35 10.23 2.26
CA THR A 111 -4.95 11.25 3.12
C THR A 111 -5.62 10.64 4.35
N LYS A 112 -5.68 11.41 5.43
CA LYS A 112 -6.43 11.03 6.63
C LYS A 112 -7.93 11.24 6.45
N HIS A 113 -8.34 11.97 5.41
CA HIS A 113 -9.74 12.24 5.15
C HIS A 113 -10.50 10.93 4.88
N LEU A 114 -11.52 10.65 5.67
CA LEU A 114 -12.34 9.44 5.62
C LEU A 114 -11.56 8.14 5.81
N TYR A 115 -10.27 8.21 6.14
CA TYR A 115 -9.47 7.01 6.37
C TYR A 115 -10.01 6.24 7.57
N ARG A 116 -10.24 4.95 7.40
CA ARG A 116 -10.64 4.08 8.51
C ARG A 116 -10.31 2.63 8.22
N VAL A 117 -10.02 1.91 9.29
CA VAL A 117 -9.91 0.45 9.30
C VAL A 117 -10.79 -0.04 10.43
N ASN A 118 -11.83 -0.81 10.11
CA ASN A 118 -12.76 -1.30 11.11
C ASN A 118 -13.31 -2.67 10.77
N GLN A 119 -13.97 -3.28 11.73
CA GLN A 119 -14.64 -4.56 11.54
C GLN A 119 -16.14 -4.34 11.48
N GLU A 120 -16.79 -4.87 10.44
CA GLU A 120 -18.23 -4.83 10.24
C GLU A 120 -18.73 -6.21 9.89
N ALA A 121 -19.74 -6.68 10.61
CA ALA A 121 -20.38 -7.98 10.36
C ALA A 121 -19.36 -9.13 10.25
N GLY A 122 -18.33 -9.10 11.09
CA GLY A 122 -17.29 -10.12 11.13
C GLY A 122 -16.20 -9.98 10.06
N ARG A 123 -16.31 -8.99 9.18
CA ARG A 123 -15.29 -8.73 8.16
C ARG A 123 -14.53 -7.45 8.48
N TRP A 124 -13.26 -7.46 8.14
CA TRP A 124 -12.41 -6.27 8.24
C TRP A 124 -12.50 -5.47 6.95
N LYS A 125 -12.54 -4.15 7.08
CA LYS A 125 -12.60 -3.21 5.96
C LYS A 125 -11.67 -2.05 6.19
N ALA A 126 -11.06 -1.56 5.12
CA ALA A 126 -10.31 -0.31 5.11
C ALA A 126 -10.85 0.57 3.99
N LEU A 127 -11.07 1.84 4.30
CA LEU A 127 -11.36 2.86 3.30
C LEU A 127 -10.14 3.79 3.23
N VAL A 128 -9.60 3.97 2.04
CA VAL A 128 -8.40 4.76 1.81
C VAL A 128 -8.67 5.77 0.72
N VAL A 129 -8.36 7.03 0.99
CA VAL A 129 -8.48 8.12 0.02
C VAL A 129 -7.08 8.57 -0.38
N LEU A 130 -6.85 8.63 -1.68
CA LEU A 130 -5.58 9.02 -2.27
C LEU A 130 -5.69 10.42 -2.86
N ASP A 131 -4.69 11.24 -2.64
CA ASP A 131 -4.54 12.54 -3.29
C ASP A 131 -3.77 12.33 -4.61
N ILE A 132 -4.39 12.71 -5.70
CA ILE A 132 -3.82 12.55 -7.04
C ILE A 132 -3.74 13.86 -7.82
#